data_7ecbe17285703c72d6755092b0a1d454
#
_entry.id   7ecbe17285703c72d6755092b0a1d454
#
_cell.length_a   1.000
_cell.length_b   1.000
_cell.length_c   1.000
_cell.angle_alpha   90.00
_cell.angle_beta   90.00
_cell.angle_gamma   90.00
#
_symmetry.space_group_name_H-M   'P 1'
#
loop_
_entity.id
_entity.type
_entity.pdbx_description
1 polymer ?
#
loop_
_entity_poly.entity_id
_entity_poly.type
_entity_poly.pdbx_seq_one_letter_code
_entity_poly.pdbx_strand_id
1 'polypeptide(L)'
;MPAAASPSPEDIVVYEKDPATKIATITLSRPEMLNAPTSAARLRYAELLHRANIDDDVKVLVIRALGPDFGSGQDLPEFMAALNGEDEGPRLAEYHLTEDDDVRLPPRDSFRGGAQLTQWFANPRGGCRSLQEFKKISIVEVKGYCYGWHFYQAGDADLVISSDDALFGHASFRYQGWGPRMWTWVQMMGLRKFQEMVFTGRPFTAAEMYDCNFLNKVVPRDQLEAETQKYALACARNRPTDTVFQQKLFFELYKQFQGENMGSMLTGLFESLGHYARPDQSEMMLNKDVFERGLTNAVKDNDAQFPPDFRLSRKGRGIVPDGERPGKQEKD
;
A
#
# COMPACT_ATOMS: atom_id res chain seq x y z
N MET A 1 -19.59 -23.86 7.51
CA MET A 1 -18.94 -23.40 8.73
C MET A 1 -19.17 -21.90 8.79
N PRO A 2 -19.52 -21.32 9.95
CA PRO A 2 -19.60 -19.88 10.02
C PRO A 2 -18.23 -19.30 9.61
N ALA A 3 -18.22 -18.28 8.77
CA ALA A 3 -17.00 -17.57 8.42
C ALA A 3 -16.32 -17.10 9.73
N ALA A 4 -15.06 -17.39 9.89
CA ALA A 4 -14.30 -16.84 11.03
C ALA A 4 -14.47 -15.32 11.00
N ALA A 5 -14.87 -14.73 12.12
CA ALA A 5 -15.03 -13.28 12.20
C ALA A 5 -13.72 -12.63 11.73
N SER A 6 -13.83 -11.65 10.85
CA SER A 6 -12.66 -10.85 10.45
C SER A 6 -12.00 -10.27 11.71
N PRO A 7 -10.66 -10.31 11.82
CA PRO A 7 -9.97 -9.71 12.97
C PRO A 7 -10.31 -8.23 13.09
N SER A 8 -10.33 -7.71 14.31
CA SER A 8 -10.65 -6.31 14.53
C SER A 8 -9.59 -5.39 13.89
N PRO A 9 -9.94 -4.16 13.49
CA PRO A 9 -8.96 -3.20 13.00
C PRO A 9 -7.80 -2.95 13.98
N GLU A 10 -8.07 -3.04 15.29
CA GLU A 10 -7.11 -2.87 16.38
C GLU A 10 -6.09 -4.00 16.40
N ASP A 11 -6.47 -5.23 16.05
CA ASP A 11 -5.57 -6.38 15.97
C ASP A 11 -4.71 -6.31 14.70
N ILE A 12 -5.22 -5.72 13.63
CA ILE A 12 -4.51 -5.59 12.35
C ILE A 12 -3.53 -4.43 12.36
N VAL A 13 -3.89 -3.30 13.01
CA VAL A 13 -3.08 -2.08 13.06
C VAL A 13 -2.82 -1.68 14.49
N VAL A 14 -1.64 -2.05 14.99
CA VAL A 14 -1.19 -1.81 16.36
C VAL A 14 -0.38 -0.53 16.44
N TYR A 15 -0.61 0.28 17.48
CA TYR A 15 0.09 1.54 17.69
C TYR A 15 0.74 1.57 19.07
N GLU A 16 2.01 1.93 19.09
CA GLU A 16 2.80 2.11 20.29
C GLU A 16 3.56 3.43 20.22
N LYS A 17 3.83 4.08 21.35
CA LYS A 17 4.70 5.26 21.41
C LYS A 17 5.63 5.19 22.62
N ASP A 18 6.83 5.73 22.45
CA ASP A 18 7.78 5.97 23.52
C ASP A 18 7.98 7.50 23.66
N PRO A 19 7.38 8.14 24.70
CA PRO A 19 7.52 9.57 24.93
C PRO A 19 8.98 9.99 25.23
N ALA A 20 9.81 9.09 25.76
CA ALA A 20 11.20 9.42 26.10
C ALA A 20 12.05 9.63 24.83
N THR A 21 11.79 8.89 23.78
CA THR A 21 12.45 9.04 22.48
C THR A 21 11.67 9.89 21.50
N LYS A 22 10.39 10.16 21.76
CA LYS A 22 9.41 10.76 20.82
C LYS A 22 9.25 9.96 19.52
N ILE A 23 9.40 8.65 19.60
CA ILE A 23 9.19 7.72 18.49
C ILE A 23 7.88 6.97 18.71
N ALA A 24 7.01 6.97 17.73
CA ALA A 24 5.86 6.09 17.68
C ALA A 24 6.06 5.02 16.60
N THR A 25 5.38 3.89 16.76
CA THR A 25 5.42 2.78 15.82
C THR A 25 4.01 2.34 15.48
N ILE A 26 3.71 2.21 14.19
CA ILE A 26 2.56 1.47 13.67
C ILE A 26 3.07 0.12 13.16
N THR A 27 2.51 -0.95 13.68
CA THR A 27 2.82 -2.32 13.24
C THR A 27 1.61 -2.94 12.56
N LEU A 28 1.77 -3.34 11.30
CA LEU A 28 0.78 -4.15 10.59
C LEU A 28 0.90 -5.59 11.05
N SER A 29 -0.19 -6.18 11.55
CA SER A 29 -0.20 -7.43 12.31
C SER A 29 -1.20 -8.44 11.78
N ARG A 30 -1.06 -8.79 10.48
CA ARG A 30 -1.89 -9.82 9.83
C ARG A 30 -1.05 -10.66 8.86
N PRO A 31 0.06 -11.27 9.36
CA PRO A 31 1.04 -11.93 8.48
C PRO A 31 0.47 -13.14 7.73
N GLU A 32 -0.56 -13.81 8.25
CA GLU A 32 -1.25 -14.93 7.60
C GLU A 32 -1.97 -14.52 6.30
N MET A 33 -2.34 -13.24 6.18
CA MET A 33 -2.91 -12.63 4.98
C MET A 33 -1.93 -11.68 4.28
N LEU A 34 -0.62 -11.90 4.48
CA LEU A 34 0.44 -11.05 3.93
C LEU A 34 0.25 -9.55 4.29
N ASN A 35 -0.21 -9.29 5.50
CA ASN A 35 -0.51 -7.97 6.04
C ASN A 35 -1.51 -7.15 5.20
N ALA A 36 -2.33 -7.78 4.36
CA ALA A 36 -3.37 -7.10 3.59
C ALA A 36 -4.41 -6.47 4.54
N PRO A 37 -4.57 -5.14 4.56
CA PRO A 37 -5.53 -4.49 5.44
C PRO A 37 -6.94 -4.57 4.86
N THR A 38 -7.92 -4.78 5.73
CA THR A 38 -9.33 -4.54 5.42
C THR A 38 -9.59 -3.04 5.26
N SER A 39 -10.76 -2.66 4.72
CA SER A 39 -11.19 -1.25 4.64
C SER A 39 -11.21 -0.61 6.02
N ALA A 40 -11.76 -1.29 7.04
CA ALA A 40 -11.76 -0.81 8.41
C ALA A 40 -10.34 -0.64 9.00
N ALA A 41 -9.42 -1.56 8.69
CA ALA A 41 -8.03 -1.44 9.12
C ALA A 41 -7.30 -0.25 8.45
N ARG A 42 -7.61 0.08 7.20
CA ARG A 42 -7.08 1.28 6.54
C ARG A 42 -7.58 2.57 7.18
N LEU A 43 -8.85 2.62 7.58
CA LEU A 43 -9.39 3.77 8.33
C LEU A 43 -8.71 3.89 9.69
N ARG A 44 -8.54 2.78 10.40
CA ARG A 44 -7.80 2.76 11.67
C ARG A 44 -6.37 3.28 11.50
N TYR A 45 -5.70 2.88 10.42
CA TYR A 45 -4.36 3.39 10.08
C TYR A 45 -4.38 4.92 9.89
N ALA A 46 -5.36 5.45 9.14
CA ALA A 46 -5.50 6.90 8.94
C ALA A 46 -5.77 7.66 10.25
N GLU A 47 -6.59 7.12 11.13
CA GLU A 47 -6.86 7.68 12.46
C GLU A 47 -5.60 7.72 13.32
N LEU A 48 -4.81 6.65 13.31
CA LEU A 48 -3.55 6.58 14.06
C LEU A 48 -2.51 7.54 13.52
N LEU A 49 -2.43 7.74 12.21
CA LEU A 49 -1.60 8.78 11.60
C LEU A 49 -2.04 10.18 12.06
N HIS A 50 -3.35 10.45 12.06
CA HIS A 50 -3.89 11.72 12.55
C HIS A 50 -3.55 11.91 14.03
N ARG A 51 -3.76 10.90 14.86
CA ARG A 51 -3.39 10.91 16.29
C ARG A 51 -1.90 11.21 16.48
N ALA A 52 -1.02 10.49 15.80
CA ALA A 52 0.41 10.70 15.89
C ALA A 52 0.82 12.10 15.41
N ASN A 53 0.10 12.66 14.43
CA ASN A 53 0.37 13.98 13.88
C ASN A 53 0.15 15.12 14.89
N ILE A 54 -0.86 15.00 15.75
CA ILE A 54 -1.21 16.01 16.77
C ILE A 54 -0.58 15.75 18.14
N ASP A 55 -0.03 14.57 18.40
CA ASP A 55 0.53 14.16 19.67
C ASP A 55 1.94 14.74 19.85
N ASP A 56 2.15 15.64 20.84
CA ASP A 56 3.45 16.27 21.09
C ASP A 56 4.55 15.32 21.61
N ASP A 57 4.15 14.14 22.11
CA ASP A 57 5.08 13.07 22.46
C ASP A 57 5.59 12.29 21.24
N VAL A 58 5.19 12.65 20.03
CA VAL A 58 5.61 12.02 18.79
C VAL A 58 6.32 13.02 17.90
N LYS A 59 7.49 12.67 17.41
CA LYS A 59 8.28 13.42 16.43
C LYS A 59 8.62 12.57 15.20
N VAL A 60 8.78 11.27 15.41
CA VAL A 60 9.06 10.28 14.37
C VAL A 60 8.04 9.16 14.45
N LEU A 61 7.54 8.74 13.31
CA LEU A 61 6.69 7.57 13.18
C LEU A 61 7.40 6.51 12.35
N VAL A 62 7.56 5.32 12.91
CA VAL A 62 8.01 4.12 12.19
C VAL A 62 6.79 3.30 11.81
N ILE A 63 6.71 2.87 10.55
CA ILE A 63 5.67 1.98 10.04
C ILE A 63 6.35 0.69 9.63
N ARG A 64 5.95 -0.42 10.25
CA ARG A 64 6.52 -1.75 10.01
C ARG A 64 5.44 -2.83 10.00
N ALA A 65 5.84 -4.08 9.74
CA ALA A 65 4.91 -5.19 9.71
C ALA A 65 5.46 -6.43 10.42
N LEU A 66 4.58 -7.24 10.99
CA LEU A 66 4.92 -8.56 11.52
C LEU A 66 5.09 -9.59 10.39
N GLY A 67 5.77 -10.67 10.69
CA GLY A 67 6.01 -11.78 9.74
C GLY A 67 7.03 -11.45 8.66
N PRO A 68 7.05 -12.24 7.56
CA PRO A 68 8.10 -12.17 6.55
C PRO A 68 7.94 -11.05 5.52
N ASP A 69 6.77 -10.42 5.44
CA ASP A 69 6.43 -9.44 4.41
C ASP A 69 5.97 -8.11 5.02
N PHE A 70 6.28 -7.00 4.37
CA PHE A 70 5.65 -5.73 4.70
C PHE A 70 4.17 -5.76 4.29
N GLY A 71 3.88 -6.15 3.04
CA GLY A 71 2.54 -6.55 2.66
C GLY A 71 2.26 -6.63 1.17
N SER A 72 1.19 -7.37 0.84
CA SER A 72 0.82 -7.71 -0.54
C SER A 72 -0.19 -6.75 -1.19
N GLY A 73 -0.64 -5.74 -0.49
CA GLY A 73 -1.68 -4.81 -0.97
C GLY A 73 -3.03 -5.05 -0.30
N GLN A 74 -4.10 -4.88 -1.05
CA GLN A 74 -5.48 -4.91 -0.58
C GLN A 74 -5.93 -6.33 -0.19
N ASP A 75 -6.88 -6.42 0.74
CA ASP A 75 -7.61 -7.66 1.05
C ASP A 75 -8.46 -8.09 -0.16
N LEU A 76 -8.01 -9.12 -0.87
CA LEU A 76 -8.70 -9.58 -2.08
C LEU A 76 -10.06 -10.24 -1.79
N PRO A 77 -10.26 -11.05 -0.73
CA PRO A 77 -11.57 -11.54 -0.36
C PRO A 77 -12.60 -10.42 -0.15
N GLU A 78 -12.27 -9.39 0.64
CA GLU A 78 -13.14 -8.23 0.85
C GLU A 78 -13.41 -7.48 -0.47
N PHE A 79 -12.39 -7.28 -1.28
CA PHE A 79 -12.52 -6.63 -2.57
C PHE A 79 -13.43 -7.40 -3.53
N MET A 80 -13.33 -8.73 -3.56
CA MET A 80 -14.16 -9.57 -4.42
C MET A 80 -15.61 -9.60 -3.95
N ALA A 81 -15.88 -9.73 -2.65
CA ALA A 81 -17.23 -9.64 -2.10
C ALA A 81 -17.88 -8.29 -2.46
N ALA A 82 -17.12 -7.23 -2.33
CA ALA A 82 -17.55 -5.91 -2.72
C ALA A 82 -17.83 -5.77 -4.23
N LEU A 83 -17.00 -6.36 -5.10
CA LEU A 83 -17.22 -6.35 -6.56
C LEU A 83 -18.48 -7.12 -6.98
N ASN A 84 -18.75 -8.25 -6.32
CA ASN A 84 -19.93 -9.08 -6.58
C ASN A 84 -21.23 -8.46 -6.06
N GLY A 85 -21.15 -7.35 -5.29
CA GLY A 85 -22.33 -6.75 -4.65
C GLY A 85 -22.90 -7.57 -3.50
N GLU A 86 -22.10 -8.50 -2.95
CA GLU A 86 -22.49 -9.38 -1.84
C GLU A 86 -22.46 -8.64 -0.50
N ASP A 87 -21.64 -7.59 -0.39
CA ASP A 87 -21.47 -6.81 0.84
C ASP A 87 -21.13 -5.34 0.50
N GLU A 88 -22.00 -4.43 0.89
CA GLU A 88 -21.76 -2.97 0.79
C GLU A 88 -21.12 -2.38 2.05
N GLY A 89 -21.07 -3.13 3.15
CA GLY A 89 -20.50 -2.67 4.42
C GLY A 89 -19.08 -2.14 4.30
N PRO A 90 -18.12 -2.84 3.64
CA PRO A 90 -16.77 -2.32 3.42
C PRO A 90 -16.75 -1.01 2.64
N ARG A 91 -17.65 -0.85 1.67
CA ARG A 91 -17.75 0.36 0.85
C ARG A 91 -18.34 1.54 1.64
N LEU A 92 -19.29 1.31 2.51
CA LEU A 92 -19.81 2.32 3.44
C LEU A 92 -18.73 2.71 4.47
N ALA A 93 -18.04 1.73 5.04
CA ALA A 93 -16.96 1.95 5.99
C ALA A 93 -15.84 2.86 5.45
N GLU A 94 -15.53 2.80 4.16
CA GLU A 94 -14.57 3.70 3.51
C GLU A 94 -14.93 5.19 3.65
N TYR A 95 -16.21 5.49 3.89
CA TYR A 95 -16.72 6.84 4.12
C TYR A 95 -17.10 7.10 5.58
N HIS A 96 -16.69 6.25 6.52
CA HIS A 96 -17.08 6.28 7.93
C HIS A 96 -18.61 6.16 8.13
N LEU A 97 -19.27 5.38 7.26
CA LEU A 97 -20.70 5.11 7.29
C LEU A 97 -20.95 3.63 7.60
N THR A 98 -22.15 3.35 8.06
CA THR A 98 -22.68 2.03 8.38
C THR A 98 -23.98 1.77 7.60
N GLU A 99 -24.50 0.57 7.67
CA GLU A 99 -25.81 0.24 7.08
C GLU A 99 -26.99 0.98 7.75
N ASP A 100 -26.78 1.49 8.96
CA ASP A 100 -27.77 2.30 9.68
C ASP A 100 -27.87 3.74 9.18
N ASP A 101 -26.89 4.18 8.38
CA ASP A 101 -26.89 5.52 7.77
C ASP A 101 -27.80 5.51 6.52
N ASP A 102 -28.71 6.47 6.42
CA ASP A 102 -29.61 6.63 5.26
C ASP A 102 -28.84 7.20 4.04
N VAL A 103 -27.87 6.40 3.54
CA VAL A 103 -27.04 6.74 2.40
C VAL A 103 -27.09 5.68 1.32
N ARG A 104 -27.55 6.05 0.14
CA ARG A 104 -27.48 5.23 -1.06
C ARG A 104 -26.23 5.58 -1.88
N LEU A 105 -25.28 4.67 -1.92
CA LEU A 105 -24.09 4.82 -2.78
C LEU A 105 -24.49 4.76 -4.28
N PRO A 106 -23.76 5.47 -5.17
CA PRO A 106 -24.01 5.38 -6.60
C PRO A 106 -23.66 3.98 -7.13
N PRO A 107 -24.27 3.55 -8.25
CA PRO A 107 -23.90 2.31 -8.92
C PRO A 107 -22.38 2.25 -9.18
N ARG A 108 -21.77 1.10 -8.96
CA ARG A 108 -20.32 0.90 -9.10
C ARG A 108 -19.80 1.18 -10.50
N ASP A 109 -20.60 0.83 -11.51
CA ASP A 109 -20.35 1.02 -12.94
C ASP A 109 -20.70 2.43 -13.45
N SER A 110 -21.13 3.33 -12.56
CA SER A 110 -21.43 4.72 -12.94
C SER A 110 -20.19 5.62 -12.82
N PHE A 111 -20.12 6.67 -13.67
CA PHE A 111 -19.05 7.67 -13.57
C PHE A 111 -18.93 8.24 -12.15
N ARG A 112 -20.04 8.52 -11.50
CA ARG A 112 -20.03 9.03 -10.12
C ARG A 112 -19.51 7.99 -9.11
N GLY A 113 -19.66 6.67 -9.38
CA GLY A 113 -19.03 5.62 -8.61
C GLY A 113 -17.50 5.64 -8.76
N GLY A 114 -17.03 5.80 -10.00
CA GLY A 114 -15.60 5.98 -10.28
C GLY A 114 -15.04 7.29 -9.70
N ALA A 115 -15.81 8.38 -9.76
CA ALA A 115 -15.43 9.65 -9.14
C ALA A 115 -15.32 9.56 -7.61
N GLN A 116 -16.13 8.70 -6.96
CA GLN A 116 -15.96 8.41 -5.53
C GLN A 116 -14.64 7.70 -5.25
N LEU A 117 -14.24 6.74 -6.08
CA LEU A 117 -12.94 6.09 -5.98
C LEU A 117 -11.80 7.12 -6.08
N THR A 118 -11.89 8.05 -7.05
CA THR A 118 -10.94 9.15 -7.19
C THR A 118 -10.90 10.02 -5.93
N GLN A 119 -12.06 10.40 -5.39
CA GLN A 119 -12.16 11.20 -4.17
C GLN A 119 -11.62 10.43 -2.96
N TRP A 120 -11.88 9.14 -2.87
CA TRP A 120 -11.40 8.31 -1.79
C TRP A 120 -9.88 8.17 -1.80
N PHE A 121 -9.26 7.88 -2.94
CA PHE A 121 -7.81 7.86 -3.10
C PHE A 121 -7.17 9.22 -2.90
N ALA A 122 -7.83 10.29 -3.27
CA ALA A 122 -7.38 11.66 -3.03
C ALA A 122 -7.63 12.14 -1.59
N ASN A 123 -8.50 11.45 -0.83
CA ASN A 123 -8.83 11.84 0.53
C ASN A 123 -7.83 11.21 1.53
N PRO A 124 -7.10 12.02 2.33
CA PRO A 124 -6.16 11.49 3.33
C PRO A 124 -6.83 10.61 4.39
N ARG A 125 -8.13 10.81 4.65
CA ARG A 125 -8.89 10.01 5.62
C ARG A 125 -9.17 8.58 5.12
N GLY A 126 -9.09 8.33 3.83
CA GLY A 126 -9.33 7.00 3.24
C GLY A 126 -8.20 5.98 3.44
N GLY A 127 -7.10 6.36 4.10
CA GLY A 127 -5.98 5.47 4.40
C GLY A 127 -5.02 5.21 3.24
N CYS A 128 -5.32 5.65 2.01
CA CYS A 128 -4.41 5.51 0.87
C CYS A 128 -3.41 6.65 0.75
N ARG A 129 -3.81 7.86 1.15
CA ARG A 129 -2.96 9.07 1.12
C ARG A 129 -2.66 9.65 2.51
N SER A 130 -3.07 8.99 3.57
CA SER A 130 -2.98 9.52 4.93
C SER A 130 -1.56 9.90 5.33
N LEU A 131 -0.57 9.15 4.84
CA LEU A 131 0.83 9.42 5.15
C LEU A 131 1.38 10.67 4.44
N GLN A 132 0.84 11.06 3.30
CA GLN A 132 1.22 12.33 2.64
C GLN A 132 0.92 13.56 3.50
N GLU A 133 -0.17 13.50 4.25
CA GLU A 133 -0.60 14.60 5.11
C GLU A 133 0.11 14.62 6.46
N PHE A 134 0.95 13.63 6.73
CA PHE A 134 1.69 13.52 7.98
C PHE A 134 2.79 14.58 8.06
N LYS A 135 2.73 15.46 9.08
CA LYS A 135 3.61 16.63 9.21
C LYS A 135 4.81 16.40 10.14
N LYS A 136 5.04 15.15 10.55
CA LYS A 136 6.23 14.73 11.29
C LYS A 136 7.03 13.74 10.43
N ILE A 137 8.18 13.29 10.92
CA ILE A 137 9.04 12.40 10.13
C ILE A 137 8.42 11.00 10.09
N SER A 138 8.26 10.45 8.90
CA SER A 138 7.79 9.08 8.68
C SER A 138 8.91 8.21 8.12
N ILE A 139 9.05 7.00 8.68
CA ILE A 139 10.00 5.99 8.24
C ILE A 139 9.21 4.70 7.97
N VAL A 140 9.33 4.16 6.77
CA VAL A 140 8.76 2.86 6.44
C VAL A 140 9.85 1.79 6.39
N GLU A 141 9.65 0.72 7.18
CA GLU A 141 10.51 -0.45 7.22
C GLU A 141 9.93 -1.53 6.31
N VAL A 142 10.64 -1.85 5.24
CA VAL A 142 10.17 -2.78 4.20
C VAL A 142 10.95 -4.09 4.24
N LYS A 143 10.22 -5.21 4.16
CA LYS A 143 10.78 -6.55 3.96
C LYS A 143 9.84 -7.41 3.11
N GLY A 144 10.37 -8.33 2.35
CA GLY A 144 9.58 -9.22 1.50
C GLY A 144 8.70 -8.45 0.51
N TYR A 145 7.39 -8.70 0.47
CA TYR A 145 6.49 -8.00 -0.44
C TYR A 145 6.16 -6.58 0.04
N CYS A 146 6.26 -5.61 -0.88
CA CYS A 146 5.77 -4.25 -0.74
C CYS A 146 4.93 -3.92 -1.98
N TYR A 147 3.68 -4.42 -2.00
CA TYR A 147 2.81 -4.32 -3.18
C TYR A 147 1.54 -3.52 -2.90
N GLY A 148 1.00 -2.90 -3.94
CA GLY A 148 -0.28 -2.20 -3.89
C GLY A 148 -0.34 -1.13 -2.81
N TRP A 149 -1.27 -1.24 -1.87
CA TRP A 149 -1.44 -0.28 -0.78
C TRP A 149 -0.14 -0.06 0.04
N HIS A 150 0.66 -1.10 0.25
CA HIS A 150 1.94 -1.00 0.96
C HIS A 150 2.98 -0.22 0.15
N PHE A 151 2.94 -0.35 -1.17
CA PHE A 151 3.79 0.44 -2.06
C PHE A 151 3.39 1.93 -2.07
N TYR A 152 2.09 2.25 -1.85
CA TYR A 152 1.67 3.63 -1.62
C TYR A 152 2.32 4.21 -0.37
N GLN A 153 2.30 3.47 0.75
CA GLN A 153 2.88 3.91 2.01
C GLN A 153 4.39 4.14 1.87
N ALA A 154 5.10 3.23 1.20
CA ALA A 154 6.52 3.41 0.93
C ALA A 154 6.80 4.65 0.06
N GLY A 155 5.95 4.93 -0.95
CA GLY A 155 6.10 6.12 -1.80
C GLY A 155 5.74 7.44 -1.11
N ASP A 156 4.93 7.41 -0.06
CA ASP A 156 4.50 8.61 0.67
C ASP A 156 5.37 8.92 1.90
N ALA A 157 6.18 7.97 2.35
CA ALA A 157 7.07 8.14 3.49
C ALA A 157 8.22 9.13 3.20
N ASP A 158 8.75 9.73 4.25
CA ASP A 158 9.96 10.56 4.12
C ASP A 158 11.22 9.73 3.92
N LEU A 159 11.30 8.59 4.61
CA LEU A 159 12.42 7.66 4.54
C LEU A 159 11.91 6.22 4.39
N VAL A 160 12.60 5.46 3.56
CA VAL A 160 12.32 4.03 3.37
C VAL A 160 13.60 3.22 3.57
N ILE A 161 13.56 2.33 4.56
CA ILE A 161 14.64 1.37 4.86
C ILE A 161 14.17 -0.01 4.46
N SER A 162 14.94 -0.72 3.70
CA SER A 162 14.52 -2.01 3.12
C SER A 162 15.49 -3.14 3.43
N SER A 163 14.94 -4.33 3.58
CA SER A 163 15.75 -5.55 3.47
C SER A 163 16.13 -5.81 2.00
N ASP A 164 17.24 -6.50 1.80
CA ASP A 164 17.80 -6.82 0.48
C ASP A 164 16.93 -7.80 -0.35
N ASP A 165 16.04 -8.56 0.32
CA ASP A 165 15.12 -9.51 -0.30
C ASP A 165 13.74 -8.94 -0.66
N ALA A 166 13.54 -7.63 -0.45
CA ALA A 166 12.26 -7.00 -0.71
C ALA A 166 11.95 -6.85 -2.21
N LEU A 167 10.65 -6.96 -2.55
CA LEU A 167 10.10 -6.74 -3.88
C LEU A 167 9.04 -5.64 -3.83
N PHE A 168 9.15 -4.71 -4.76
CA PHE A 168 8.27 -3.54 -4.86
C PHE A 168 7.47 -3.56 -6.14
N GLY A 169 6.19 -3.25 -6.08
CA GLY A 169 5.38 -3.17 -7.29
C GLY A 169 3.89 -2.98 -7.04
N HIS A 170 3.16 -2.98 -8.13
CA HIS A 170 1.71 -2.85 -8.10
C HIS A 170 1.09 -3.85 -9.09
N ALA A 171 0.43 -4.87 -8.58
CA ALA A 171 -0.13 -5.94 -9.39
C ALA A 171 -1.17 -5.43 -10.42
N SER A 172 -1.90 -4.35 -10.12
CA SER A 172 -2.88 -3.77 -11.04
C SER A 172 -2.26 -3.27 -12.35
N PHE A 173 -0.95 -3.01 -12.42
CA PHE A 173 -0.31 -2.69 -13.70
C PHE A 173 -0.43 -3.81 -14.73
N ARG A 174 -0.56 -5.08 -14.30
CA ARG A 174 -0.86 -6.21 -15.18
C ARG A 174 -2.36 -6.37 -15.49
N TYR A 175 -3.24 -5.87 -14.62
CA TYR A 175 -4.66 -6.18 -14.68
C TYR A 175 -5.48 -5.02 -15.22
N GLN A 176 -5.18 -3.81 -14.80
CA GLN A 176 -5.92 -2.58 -15.13
C GLN A 176 -5.03 -1.50 -15.75
N GLY A 177 -3.72 -1.58 -15.56
CA GLY A 177 -2.75 -0.62 -16.09
C GLY A 177 -2.60 0.67 -15.27
N TRP A 178 -3.37 0.89 -14.21
CA TRP A 178 -3.40 2.13 -13.45
C TRP A 178 -3.16 1.89 -11.95
N GLY A 179 -2.74 2.96 -11.27
CA GLY A 179 -2.63 3.03 -9.82
C GLY A 179 -2.66 4.49 -9.37
N PRO A 180 -3.29 4.82 -8.23
CA PRO A 180 -3.57 6.21 -7.81
C PRO A 180 -2.32 7.03 -7.48
N ARG A 181 -1.18 6.38 -7.31
CA ARG A 181 0.09 7.03 -6.93
C ARG A 181 1.12 7.12 -8.07
N MET A 182 0.70 6.92 -9.32
CA MET A 182 1.62 6.93 -10.48
C MET A 182 2.41 8.22 -10.60
N TRP A 183 1.82 9.36 -10.28
CA TRP A 183 2.52 10.66 -10.33
C TRP A 183 3.68 10.72 -9.34
N THR A 184 3.47 10.33 -8.10
CA THR A 184 4.49 10.26 -7.06
C THR A 184 5.61 9.29 -7.44
N TRP A 185 5.27 8.12 -7.93
CA TRP A 185 6.26 7.10 -8.30
C TRP A 185 7.13 7.53 -9.48
N VAL A 186 6.54 8.20 -10.49
CA VAL A 186 7.32 8.80 -11.59
C VAL A 186 8.37 9.79 -11.06
N GLN A 187 7.97 10.64 -10.12
CA GLN A 187 8.87 11.63 -9.55
C GLN A 187 10.02 10.98 -8.76
N MET A 188 9.72 9.93 -7.99
CA MET A 188 10.72 9.25 -7.15
C MET A 188 11.62 8.32 -7.93
N MET A 189 11.07 7.52 -8.84
CA MET A 189 11.83 6.50 -9.60
C MET A 189 12.46 7.04 -10.88
N GLY A 190 11.99 8.20 -11.34
CA GLY A 190 12.30 8.72 -12.67
C GLY A 190 11.48 8.03 -13.76
N LEU A 191 11.20 8.78 -14.83
CA LEU A 191 10.24 8.39 -15.87
C LEU A 191 10.53 7.00 -16.47
N ARG A 192 11.79 6.70 -16.83
CA ARG A 192 12.13 5.44 -17.52
C ARG A 192 11.95 4.22 -16.64
N LYS A 193 12.37 4.28 -15.38
CA LYS A 193 12.23 3.16 -14.45
C LYS A 193 10.78 2.90 -14.09
N PHE A 194 10.00 3.96 -13.94
CA PHE A 194 8.58 3.80 -13.71
C PHE A 194 7.83 3.28 -14.95
N GLN A 195 8.15 3.74 -16.18
CA GLN A 195 7.62 3.18 -17.41
C GLN A 195 7.93 1.70 -17.56
N GLU A 196 9.14 1.26 -17.20
CA GLU A 196 9.51 -0.16 -17.19
C GLU A 196 8.60 -0.96 -16.24
N MET A 197 8.38 -0.47 -15.01
CA MET A 197 7.48 -1.12 -14.04
C MET A 197 6.04 -1.21 -14.57
N VAL A 198 5.49 -0.14 -15.14
CA VAL A 198 4.12 -0.09 -15.65
C VAL A 198 3.92 -0.98 -16.87
N PHE A 199 4.79 -0.86 -17.87
CA PHE A 199 4.59 -1.55 -19.16
C PHE A 199 4.89 -3.04 -19.08
N THR A 200 5.80 -3.45 -18.19
CA THR A 200 6.11 -4.87 -17.98
C THR A 200 5.26 -5.51 -16.89
N GLY A 201 4.72 -4.70 -15.99
CA GLY A 201 4.04 -5.15 -14.77
C GLY A 201 4.94 -5.95 -13.83
N ARG A 202 6.28 -5.88 -13.99
CA ARG A 202 7.22 -6.61 -13.14
C ARG A 202 7.49 -5.90 -11.83
N PRO A 203 7.72 -6.63 -10.74
CA PRO A 203 8.19 -6.03 -9.52
C PRO A 203 9.70 -5.71 -9.63
N PHE A 204 10.11 -4.67 -8.89
CA PHE A 204 11.51 -4.29 -8.75
C PHE A 204 12.08 -4.82 -7.44
N THR A 205 13.34 -5.25 -7.46
CA THR A 205 14.09 -5.64 -6.27
C THR A 205 14.48 -4.43 -5.42
N ALA A 206 14.85 -4.66 -4.16
CA ALA A 206 15.39 -3.60 -3.30
C ALA A 206 16.60 -2.89 -3.91
N ALA A 207 17.50 -3.63 -4.57
CA ALA A 207 18.65 -3.07 -5.26
C ALA A 207 18.23 -2.10 -6.39
N GLU A 208 17.30 -2.52 -7.26
CA GLU A 208 16.78 -1.66 -8.34
C GLU A 208 16.08 -0.42 -7.81
N MET A 209 15.33 -0.55 -6.68
CA MET A 209 14.66 0.58 -6.05
C MET A 209 15.66 1.53 -5.36
N TYR A 210 16.77 1.02 -4.87
CA TYR A 210 17.85 1.84 -4.33
C TYR A 210 18.58 2.60 -5.45
N ASP A 211 18.87 1.92 -6.57
CA ASP A 211 19.55 2.52 -7.72
C ASP A 211 18.73 3.66 -8.38
N CYS A 212 17.41 3.62 -8.29
CA CYS A 212 16.55 4.71 -8.77
C CYS A 212 16.19 5.75 -7.68
N ASN A 213 16.86 5.74 -6.55
CA ASN A 213 16.68 6.68 -5.42
C ASN A 213 15.32 6.60 -4.70
N PHE A 214 14.57 5.51 -4.87
CA PHE A 214 13.34 5.31 -4.13
C PHE A 214 13.58 4.90 -2.66
N LEU A 215 14.70 4.19 -2.39
CA LEU A 215 15.08 3.74 -1.05
C LEU A 215 16.24 4.56 -0.50
N ASN A 216 16.18 4.86 0.79
CA ASN A 216 17.26 5.54 1.50
C ASN A 216 18.39 4.56 1.91
N LYS A 217 18.02 3.31 2.22
CA LYS A 217 18.97 2.29 2.67
C LYS A 217 18.45 0.89 2.35
N VAL A 218 19.40 0.02 1.99
CA VAL A 218 19.17 -1.43 1.88
C VAL A 218 20.18 -2.14 2.78
N VAL A 219 19.70 -3.11 3.54
CA VAL A 219 20.52 -3.93 4.47
C VAL A 219 20.09 -5.39 4.44
N PRO A 220 20.91 -6.33 4.88
CA PRO A 220 20.47 -7.70 5.14
C PRO A 220 19.25 -7.71 6.07
N ARG A 221 18.34 -8.66 5.85
CA ARG A 221 17.06 -8.74 6.58
C ARG A 221 17.23 -8.76 8.11
N ASP A 222 18.22 -9.44 8.63
CA ASP A 222 18.53 -9.55 10.05
C ASP A 222 19.04 -8.23 10.67
N GLN A 223 19.45 -7.27 9.84
CA GLN A 223 19.91 -5.95 10.28
C GLN A 223 18.84 -4.87 10.14
N LEU A 224 17.69 -5.18 9.51
CA LEU A 224 16.69 -4.20 9.12
C LEU A 224 16.14 -3.41 10.31
N GLU A 225 15.70 -4.07 11.37
CA GLU A 225 15.13 -3.42 12.55
C GLU A 225 16.15 -2.51 13.24
N ALA A 226 17.39 -2.99 13.40
CA ALA A 226 18.46 -2.18 14.01
C ALA A 226 18.80 -0.94 13.20
N GLU A 227 18.85 -1.05 11.87
CA GLU A 227 19.13 0.07 10.99
C GLU A 227 17.94 1.07 10.99
N THR A 228 16.70 0.59 10.95
CA THR A 228 15.50 1.44 11.07
C THR A 228 15.49 2.20 12.39
N GLN A 229 15.77 1.54 13.50
CA GLN A 229 15.85 2.18 14.81
C GLN A 229 16.96 3.24 14.89
N LYS A 230 18.11 2.98 14.29
CA LYS A 230 19.21 3.94 14.18
C LYS A 230 18.78 5.22 13.45
N TYR A 231 18.08 5.09 12.31
CA TYR A 231 17.52 6.24 11.58
C TYR A 231 16.46 6.97 12.41
N ALA A 232 15.56 6.24 13.06
CA ALA A 232 14.51 6.83 13.89
C ALA A 232 15.09 7.66 15.05
N LEU A 233 16.08 7.12 15.76
CA LEU A 233 16.79 7.85 16.83
C LEU A 233 17.54 9.05 16.32
N ALA A 234 18.22 8.98 15.18
CA ALA A 234 18.90 10.12 14.55
C ALA A 234 17.90 11.22 14.21
N CYS A 235 16.77 10.88 13.62
CA CYS A 235 15.69 11.83 13.31
C CYS A 235 15.08 12.45 14.57
N ALA A 236 14.84 11.66 15.61
CA ALA A 236 14.26 12.12 16.86
C ALA A 236 15.15 13.11 17.61
N ARG A 237 16.46 12.93 17.55
CA ARG A 237 17.45 13.74 18.29
C ARG A 237 17.91 14.99 17.55
N ASN A 238 17.73 15.06 16.24
CA ASN A 238 18.42 16.01 15.39
C ASN A 238 18.01 17.47 15.61
N ARG A 239 16.75 17.80 15.81
CA ARG A 239 16.29 19.20 15.88
C ARG A 239 14.96 19.30 16.62
N PRO A 240 14.53 20.53 17.03
CA PRO A 240 13.22 20.72 17.63
C PRO A 240 12.09 20.25 16.71
N THR A 241 10.98 19.81 17.31
CA THR A 241 9.79 19.36 16.57
C THR A 241 9.22 20.45 15.66
N ASP A 242 9.23 21.72 16.10
CA ASP A 242 8.80 22.87 15.29
C ASP A 242 9.61 23.01 14.00
N THR A 243 10.94 22.80 14.08
CA THR A 243 11.79 22.85 12.88
C THR A 243 11.45 21.71 11.91
N VAL A 244 11.15 20.51 12.43
CA VAL A 244 10.69 19.39 11.60
C VAL A 244 9.39 19.76 10.89
N PHE A 245 8.44 20.34 11.62
CA PHE A 245 7.16 20.76 11.05
C PHE A 245 7.35 21.79 9.92
N GLN A 246 8.21 22.81 10.13
CA GLN A 246 8.55 23.80 9.11
C GLN A 246 9.18 23.14 7.87
N GLN A 247 10.09 22.18 8.06
CA GLN A 247 10.71 21.45 6.96
C GLN A 247 9.71 20.58 6.19
N LYS A 248 8.76 19.93 6.89
CA LYS A 248 7.68 19.19 6.23
C LYS A 248 6.81 20.12 5.38
N LEU A 249 6.49 21.32 5.84
CA LEU A 249 5.78 22.32 5.05
C LEU A 249 6.58 22.73 3.80
N PHE A 250 7.91 22.91 3.94
CA PHE A 250 8.76 23.20 2.79
C PHE A 250 8.73 22.08 1.74
N PHE A 251 8.88 20.80 2.17
CA PHE A 251 8.82 19.67 1.26
C PHE A 251 7.43 19.50 0.65
N GLU A 252 6.37 19.80 1.39
CA GLU A 252 5.01 19.82 0.86
C GLU A 252 4.88 20.86 -0.26
N LEU A 253 5.31 22.08 -0.04
CA LEU A 253 5.34 23.12 -1.08
C LEU A 253 6.12 22.67 -2.32
N TYR A 254 7.29 22.06 -2.12
CA TYR A 254 8.10 21.53 -3.23
C TYR A 254 7.32 20.50 -4.04
N LYS A 255 6.66 19.53 -3.37
CA LYS A 255 5.81 18.52 -4.03
C LYS A 255 4.65 19.17 -4.80
N GLN A 256 4.01 20.21 -4.23
CA GLN A 256 2.93 20.93 -4.91
C GLN A 256 3.43 21.65 -6.17
N PHE A 257 4.61 22.28 -6.15
CA PHE A 257 5.23 22.86 -7.35
C PHE A 257 5.56 21.79 -8.41
N GLN A 258 5.83 20.57 -7.99
CA GLN A 258 5.98 19.43 -8.90
C GLN A 258 4.63 18.85 -9.40
N GLY A 259 3.52 19.48 -9.06
CA GLY A 259 2.19 19.08 -9.50
C GLY A 259 1.61 17.86 -8.76
N GLU A 260 2.10 17.53 -7.58
CA GLU A 260 1.73 16.32 -6.83
C GLU A 260 0.21 16.18 -6.65
N ASN A 261 -0.46 17.22 -6.15
CA ASN A 261 -1.90 17.16 -5.91
C ASN A 261 -2.69 17.01 -7.22
N MET A 262 -2.37 17.83 -8.22
CA MET A 262 -3.03 17.77 -9.54
C MET A 262 -2.77 16.43 -10.22
N GLY A 263 -1.53 15.94 -10.20
CA GLY A 263 -1.15 14.67 -10.78
C GLY A 263 -1.85 13.48 -10.12
N SER A 264 -1.97 13.48 -8.79
CA SER A 264 -2.71 12.45 -8.05
C SER A 264 -4.20 12.44 -8.39
N MET A 265 -4.83 13.63 -8.50
CA MET A 265 -6.23 13.73 -8.90
C MET A 265 -6.45 13.25 -10.34
N LEU A 266 -5.57 13.64 -11.28
CA LEU A 266 -5.64 13.17 -12.66
C LEU A 266 -5.46 11.66 -12.78
N THR A 267 -4.52 11.08 -12.04
CA THR A 267 -4.30 9.63 -12.05
C THR A 267 -5.54 8.89 -11.55
N GLY A 268 -6.15 9.33 -10.45
CA GLY A 268 -7.39 8.75 -9.95
C GLY A 268 -8.55 8.92 -10.94
N LEU A 269 -8.63 10.05 -11.65
CA LEU A 269 -9.62 10.26 -12.70
C LEU A 269 -9.43 9.27 -13.86
N PHE A 270 -8.20 9.07 -14.33
CA PHE A 270 -7.92 8.10 -15.39
C PHE A 270 -8.22 6.67 -14.97
N GLU A 271 -7.91 6.29 -13.74
CA GLU A 271 -8.29 4.99 -13.18
C GLU A 271 -9.82 4.82 -13.19
N SER A 272 -10.57 5.83 -12.78
CA SER A 272 -12.04 5.83 -12.82
C SER A 272 -12.59 5.73 -14.25
N LEU A 273 -11.97 6.41 -15.22
CA LEU A 273 -12.36 6.34 -16.63
C LEU A 273 -12.04 4.98 -17.24
N GLY A 274 -11.12 4.21 -16.69
CA GLY A 274 -10.82 2.85 -17.12
C GLY A 274 -12.04 1.93 -17.11
N HIS A 275 -13.01 2.16 -16.23
CA HIS A 275 -14.28 1.43 -16.22
C HIS A 275 -15.13 1.62 -17.48
N TYR A 276 -14.92 2.69 -18.24
CA TYR A 276 -15.62 2.97 -19.50
C TYR A 276 -14.84 2.52 -20.74
N ALA A 277 -13.57 2.18 -20.58
CA ALA A 277 -12.82 1.54 -21.64
C ALA A 277 -13.50 0.21 -22.00
N ARG A 278 -13.62 -0.08 -23.28
CA ARG A 278 -14.11 -1.35 -23.78
C ARG A 278 -12.94 -2.10 -24.45
N PRO A 279 -12.00 -2.63 -23.64
CA PRO A 279 -10.87 -3.34 -24.19
C PRO A 279 -11.34 -4.62 -24.88
N ASP A 280 -10.53 -5.10 -25.82
CA ASP A 280 -10.72 -6.42 -26.39
C ASP A 280 -10.65 -7.47 -25.27
N GLN A 281 -11.70 -8.29 -25.15
CA GLN A 281 -11.78 -9.31 -24.10
C GLN A 281 -10.65 -10.34 -24.19
N SER A 282 -10.08 -10.55 -25.37
CA SER A 282 -8.93 -11.44 -25.56
C SER A 282 -7.62 -10.90 -24.95
N GLU A 283 -7.52 -9.58 -24.76
CA GLU A 283 -6.37 -8.93 -24.13
C GLU A 283 -6.54 -8.79 -22.61
N MET A 284 -7.76 -8.99 -22.08
CA MET A 284 -8.02 -8.87 -20.66
C MET A 284 -7.58 -10.13 -19.91
N MET A 285 -6.69 -9.95 -18.92
CA MET A 285 -6.38 -11.02 -17.99
C MET A 285 -7.57 -11.37 -17.09
N LEU A 286 -8.29 -10.38 -16.61
CA LEU A 286 -9.48 -10.55 -15.77
C LEU A 286 -10.74 -10.54 -16.65
N ASN A 287 -11.02 -11.66 -17.33
CA ASN A 287 -12.24 -11.90 -18.08
C ASN A 287 -13.21 -12.82 -17.28
N LYS A 288 -14.40 -13.08 -17.84
CA LYS A 288 -15.40 -13.93 -17.16
C LYS A 288 -14.88 -15.32 -16.82
N ASP A 289 -14.10 -15.94 -17.71
CA ASP A 289 -13.55 -17.29 -17.50
C ASP A 289 -12.59 -17.33 -16.31
N VAL A 290 -11.91 -16.22 -16.03
CA VAL A 290 -11.01 -16.06 -14.89
C VAL A 290 -11.79 -16.04 -13.58
N PHE A 291 -12.92 -15.36 -13.53
CA PHE A 291 -13.78 -15.34 -12.35
C PHE A 291 -14.38 -16.71 -12.08
N GLU A 292 -14.77 -17.48 -13.12
CA GLU A 292 -15.28 -18.84 -12.99
C GLU A 292 -14.22 -19.81 -12.44
N ARG A 293 -12.94 -19.66 -12.80
CA ARG A 293 -11.83 -20.50 -12.31
C ARG A 293 -11.26 -20.06 -10.96
N GLY A 294 -11.67 -18.92 -10.46
CA GLY A 294 -11.19 -18.28 -9.24
C GLY A 294 -9.93 -17.41 -9.46
N LEU A 295 -9.97 -16.22 -8.87
CA LEU A 295 -8.95 -15.18 -9.03
C LEU A 295 -7.53 -15.67 -8.69
N THR A 296 -7.38 -16.47 -7.63
CA THR A 296 -6.06 -16.97 -7.21
C THR A 296 -5.38 -17.83 -8.29
N ASN A 297 -6.16 -18.71 -8.95
CA ASN A 297 -5.61 -19.56 -10.01
C ASN A 297 -5.28 -18.73 -11.25
N ALA A 298 -6.15 -17.80 -11.61
CA ALA A 298 -5.92 -16.92 -12.74
C ALA A 298 -4.66 -16.06 -12.58
N VAL A 299 -4.43 -15.50 -11.40
CA VAL A 299 -3.21 -14.73 -11.09
C VAL A 299 -1.97 -15.62 -11.18
N LYS A 300 -2.02 -16.86 -10.69
CA LYS A 300 -0.92 -17.81 -10.80
C LYS A 300 -0.62 -18.21 -12.24
N ASP A 301 -1.66 -18.49 -13.03
CA ASP A 301 -1.53 -18.87 -14.43
C ASP A 301 -0.97 -17.71 -15.26
N ASN A 302 -1.41 -16.49 -14.99
CA ASN A 302 -0.83 -15.29 -15.61
C ASN A 302 0.64 -15.13 -15.22
N ASP A 303 0.97 -15.18 -13.91
CA ASP A 303 2.34 -15.02 -13.43
C ASP A 303 3.30 -16.06 -14.02
N ALA A 304 2.83 -17.28 -14.27
CA ALA A 304 3.62 -18.36 -14.87
C ALA A 304 4.04 -18.08 -16.34
N GLN A 305 3.33 -17.21 -17.05
CA GLN A 305 3.65 -16.84 -18.44
C GLN A 305 4.85 -15.88 -18.53
N PHE A 306 5.20 -15.23 -17.43
CA PHE A 306 6.33 -14.29 -17.39
C PHE A 306 7.66 -15.00 -17.12
N PRO A 307 8.78 -14.46 -17.63
CA PRO A 307 10.12 -14.91 -17.23
C PRO A 307 10.26 -14.88 -15.69
N PRO A 308 11.05 -15.78 -15.08
CA PRO A 308 11.16 -15.89 -13.62
C PRO A 308 11.47 -14.56 -12.91
N ASP A 309 12.36 -13.76 -13.46
CA ASP A 309 12.75 -12.45 -12.92
C ASP A 309 11.67 -11.36 -13.05
N PHE A 310 10.62 -11.61 -13.86
CA PHE A 310 9.47 -10.71 -14.01
C PHE A 310 8.25 -11.15 -13.19
N ARG A 311 8.29 -12.33 -12.56
CA ARG A 311 7.15 -12.84 -11.80
C ARG A 311 6.89 -12.03 -10.54
N LEU A 312 5.61 -11.91 -10.16
CA LEU A 312 5.19 -11.21 -8.94
C LEU A 312 5.53 -12.01 -7.68
N SER A 313 5.49 -13.33 -7.76
CA SER A 313 5.71 -14.20 -6.61
C SER A 313 7.19 -14.49 -6.39
N ARG A 314 7.65 -14.44 -5.13
CA ARG A 314 9.02 -14.87 -4.75
C ARG A 314 9.28 -16.32 -5.15
N LYS A 315 8.30 -17.20 -4.96
CA LYS A 315 8.39 -18.59 -5.41
C LYS A 315 8.62 -18.70 -6.92
N GLY A 316 7.83 -17.96 -7.71
CA GLY A 316 7.99 -17.93 -9.17
C GLY A 316 9.35 -17.42 -9.61
N ARG A 317 9.99 -16.57 -8.80
CA ARG A 317 11.35 -16.05 -9.01
C ARG A 317 12.44 -16.97 -8.45
N GLY A 318 12.10 -18.03 -7.75
CA GLY A 318 13.07 -18.94 -7.09
C GLY A 318 13.74 -18.34 -5.85
N ILE A 319 13.19 -17.27 -5.24
CA ILE A 319 13.81 -16.53 -4.14
C ILE A 319 13.51 -17.17 -2.77
N VAL A 320 12.32 -17.78 -2.57
CA VAL A 320 11.93 -18.41 -1.29
C VAL A 320 11.04 -19.64 -1.53
N PRO A 321 11.27 -20.78 -0.85
CA PRO A 321 10.34 -21.90 -0.85
C PRO A 321 8.98 -21.55 -0.21
N ASP A 322 7.88 -22.10 -0.71
CA ASP A 322 6.51 -21.83 -0.23
C ASP A 322 6.23 -22.30 1.22
N GLY A 323 7.13 -23.09 1.83
CA GLY A 323 6.92 -23.71 3.15
C GLY A 323 7.15 -22.78 4.35
N GLU A 324 7.68 -21.57 4.18
CA GLU A 324 8.04 -20.69 5.30
C GLU A 324 6.99 -19.63 5.66
N ARG A 325 5.76 -19.74 5.14
CA ARG A 325 4.68 -18.84 5.55
C ARG A 325 4.04 -19.33 6.85
N PRO A 326 4.12 -18.55 7.95
CA PRO A 326 3.33 -18.90 9.14
C PRO A 326 1.83 -18.90 8.77
N GLY A 327 1.14 -20.03 8.92
CA GLY A 327 -0.31 -20.08 8.92
C GLY A 327 -1.02 -20.76 7.75
N LYS A 328 -0.38 -21.21 6.68
CA LYS A 328 -1.03 -22.17 5.76
C LYS A 328 -0.77 -23.59 6.23
N GLN A 329 -1.63 -24.07 7.13
CA GLN A 329 -1.85 -25.53 7.22
C GLN A 329 -2.39 -25.97 5.86
N GLU A 330 -1.68 -26.88 5.20
CA GLU A 330 -2.22 -27.62 4.06
C GLU A 330 -3.55 -28.20 4.49
N LYS A 331 -4.61 -27.80 3.80
CA LYS A 331 -5.85 -28.58 3.85
C LYS A 331 -5.65 -29.70 2.85
N ASP A 332 -5.45 -30.91 3.40
CA ASP A 332 -5.64 -32.16 2.71
C ASP A 332 -7.05 -32.26 2.09
#